data_8c925735c02813459cffa2dc64f35992
#
_entry.id   8c925735c02813459cffa2dc64f35992
#
_cell.length_a   1.000
_cell.length_b   1.000
_cell.length_c   1.000
_cell.angle_alpha   90.00
_cell.angle_beta   90.00
_cell.angle_gamma   90.00
#
_symmetry.space_group_name_H-M   'P 1'
#
loop_
_entity.id
_entity.type
_entity.pdbx_description
1 polymer ?
#
loop_
_entity_poly.entity_id
_entity_poly.type
_entity_poly.pdbx_seq_one_letter_code
_entity_poly.pdbx_strand_id
1 'polypeptide(L)'
;MRDGAPSLERRRDDLLKLKTAILAHRKDCEAAINADFGNRSAHETDIMEIMPTTQGIDYLRKNLRRWMRPRTRCVAMQYDPATAEVVLQPLGVVGIVSPWNFPAGLSLMPLATAIAAGNRTMVKPSEYTPRIPN
;
A
#
# COMPACT_ATOMS: atom_id res chain seq x y z
N MET A 1 -8.98 20.12 -0.21
CA MET A 1 -8.42 19.27 0.86
C MET A 1 -8.11 20.17 2.04
N ARG A 2 -8.84 20.04 3.16
CA ARG A 2 -8.64 20.91 4.34
C ARG A 2 -7.46 20.48 5.24
N ASP A 3 -7.00 19.25 5.10
CA ASP A 3 -5.85 18.72 5.84
C ASP A 3 -4.68 18.53 4.87
N GLY A 4 -3.52 19.06 5.20
CA GLY A 4 -2.30 18.91 4.42
C GLY A 4 -1.91 17.44 4.23
N ALA A 5 -0.94 17.16 3.36
CA ALA A 5 -0.44 15.80 3.13
C ALA A 5 0.07 15.18 4.46
N PRO A 6 -0.22 13.89 4.74
CA PRO A 6 0.25 13.23 5.97
C PRO A 6 1.77 13.30 6.11
N SER A 7 2.24 13.50 7.35
CA SER A 7 3.68 13.52 7.65
C SER A 7 4.34 12.16 7.42
N LEU A 8 5.67 12.12 7.38
CA LEU A 8 6.44 10.88 7.30
C LEU A 8 6.09 9.93 8.44
N GLU A 9 6.03 10.46 9.67
CA GLU A 9 5.75 9.68 10.88
C GLU A 9 4.36 9.09 10.81
N ARG A 10 3.37 9.88 10.43
CA ARG A 10 1.99 9.42 10.26
C ARG A 10 1.88 8.29 9.24
N ARG A 11 2.49 8.44 8.06
CA ARG A 11 2.46 7.39 7.02
C ARG A 11 3.13 6.10 7.49
N ARG A 12 4.26 6.20 8.23
CA ARG A 12 4.97 5.04 8.78
C ARG A 12 4.17 4.33 9.86
N ASP A 13 3.43 5.07 10.67
CA ASP A 13 2.55 4.54 11.71
C ASP A 13 1.33 3.83 11.08
N ASP A 14 0.69 4.46 10.10
CA ASP A 14 -0.44 3.87 9.39
C ASP A 14 -0.04 2.57 8.66
N LEU A 15 1.14 2.52 8.05
CA LEU A 15 1.71 1.31 7.45
C LEU A 15 2.00 0.22 8.49
N LEU A 16 2.49 0.61 9.68
CA LEU A 16 2.70 -0.36 10.77
C LEU A 16 1.39 -0.93 11.28
N LYS A 17 0.37 -0.10 11.47
CA LYS A 17 -0.97 -0.53 11.86
C LYS A 17 -1.56 -1.51 10.85
N LEU A 18 -1.45 -1.20 9.56
CA LEU A 18 -1.89 -2.11 8.49
C LEU A 18 -1.17 -3.46 8.58
N LYS A 19 0.16 -3.47 8.70
CA LYS A 19 0.93 -4.71 8.86
C LYS A 19 0.48 -5.52 10.08
N THR A 20 0.31 -4.85 11.22
CA THR A 20 -0.13 -5.50 12.47
C THR A 20 -1.52 -6.12 12.31
N ALA A 21 -2.45 -5.41 11.67
CA ALA A 21 -3.80 -5.93 11.39
C ALA A 21 -3.76 -7.16 10.47
N ILE A 22 -2.96 -7.12 9.39
CA ILE A 22 -2.79 -8.26 8.48
C ILE A 22 -2.29 -9.50 9.24
N LEU A 23 -1.28 -9.33 10.09
CA LEU A 23 -0.72 -10.44 10.86
C LEU A 23 -1.69 -10.96 11.93
N ALA A 24 -2.46 -10.08 12.57
CA ALA A 24 -3.46 -10.46 13.57
C ALA A 24 -4.61 -11.28 12.95
N HIS A 25 -5.03 -10.95 11.72
CA HIS A 25 -6.12 -11.63 10.99
C HIS A 25 -5.63 -12.66 9.96
N ARG A 26 -4.35 -13.07 10.04
CA ARG A 26 -3.77 -14.01 9.08
C ARG A 26 -4.58 -15.29 8.93
N LYS A 27 -4.93 -15.94 10.04
CA LYS A 27 -5.68 -17.22 10.03
C LYS A 27 -7.11 -17.05 9.50
N ASP A 28 -7.75 -15.94 9.80
CA ASP A 28 -9.09 -15.63 9.30
C ASP A 28 -9.05 -15.44 7.78
N CYS A 29 -8.03 -14.74 7.28
CA CYS A 29 -7.80 -14.54 5.86
C CYS A 29 -7.52 -15.87 5.13
N GLU A 30 -6.65 -16.73 5.68
CA GLU A 30 -6.36 -18.07 5.16
C GLU A 30 -7.65 -18.92 5.06
N ALA A 31 -8.48 -18.90 6.10
CA ALA A 31 -9.74 -19.64 6.15
C ALA A 31 -10.77 -19.10 5.14
N ALA A 32 -10.90 -17.78 5.02
CA ALA A 32 -11.81 -17.13 4.09
C ALA A 32 -11.42 -17.45 2.62
N ILE A 33 -10.15 -17.33 2.28
CA ILE A 33 -9.64 -17.64 0.93
C ILE A 33 -9.83 -19.13 0.62
N ASN A 34 -9.50 -20.01 1.55
CA ASN A 34 -9.75 -21.45 1.37
C ASN A 34 -11.22 -21.74 1.07
N ALA A 35 -12.14 -21.10 1.79
CA ALA A 35 -13.57 -21.29 1.62
C ALA A 35 -14.11 -20.72 0.28
N ASP A 36 -13.56 -19.61 -0.21
CA ASP A 36 -13.95 -19.02 -1.50
C ASP A 36 -13.41 -19.81 -2.68
N PHE A 37 -12.22 -20.39 -2.56
CA PHE A 37 -11.58 -21.20 -3.63
C PHE A 37 -11.93 -22.69 -3.56
N GLY A 38 -12.59 -23.11 -2.50
CA GLY A 38 -13.01 -24.50 -2.32
C GLY A 38 -11.94 -25.46 -1.81
N ASN A 39 -10.66 -25.15 -1.90
CA ASN A 39 -9.54 -25.95 -1.34
C ASN A 39 -8.16 -25.30 -1.50
N ARG A 40 -8.05 -23.98 -1.36
CA ARG A 40 -6.75 -23.32 -1.44
C ARG A 40 -5.97 -23.51 -0.14
N SER A 41 -4.73 -24.00 -0.24
CA SER A 41 -3.87 -24.25 0.90
C SER A 41 -3.59 -22.95 1.70
N ALA A 42 -3.67 -23.03 3.04
CA ALA A 42 -3.24 -21.95 3.92
C ALA A 42 -1.76 -21.56 3.67
N HIS A 43 -0.91 -22.53 3.38
CA HIS A 43 0.49 -22.34 3.02
C HIS A 43 0.66 -21.50 1.75
N GLU A 44 -0.15 -21.77 0.75
CA GLU A 44 -0.14 -20.99 -0.50
C GLU A 44 -0.57 -19.55 -0.26
N THR A 45 -1.65 -19.34 0.48
CA THR A 45 -2.12 -17.99 0.86
C THR A 45 -1.05 -17.23 1.62
N ASP A 46 -0.38 -17.88 2.57
CA ASP A 46 0.67 -17.25 3.36
C ASP A 46 1.88 -16.83 2.51
N ILE A 47 2.40 -17.74 1.70
CA ILE A 47 3.62 -17.50 0.91
C ILE A 47 3.35 -16.55 -0.26
N MET A 48 2.16 -16.61 -0.87
CA MET A 48 1.87 -15.86 -2.09
C MET A 48 1.20 -14.50 -1.82
N GLU A 49 0.55 -14.33 -0.67
CA GLU A 49 -0.21 -13.10 -0.37
C GLU A 49 0.23 -12.41 0.92
N ILE A 50 0.22 -13.11 2.08
CA ILE A 50 0.46 -12.48 3.37
C ILE A 50 1.93 -12.07 3.53
N MET A 51 2.84 -13.00 3.29
CA MET A 51 4.28 -12.74 3.45
C MET A 51 4.79 -11.65 2.50
N PRO A 52 4.54 -11.70 1.18
CA PRO A 52 4.99 -10.65 0.26
C PRO A 52 4.40 -9.28 0.61
N THR A 53 3.13 -9.22 1.03
CA THR A 53 2.48 -7.97 1.42
C THR A 53 3.14 -7.37 2.67
N THR A 54 3.39 -8.18 3.70
CA THR A 54 4.03 -7.70 4.94
C THR A 54 5.49 -7.28 4.72
N GLN A 55 6.24 -8.00 3.89
CA GLN A 55 7.60 -7.62 3.47
C GLN A 55 7.59 -6.34 2.62
N GLY A 56 6.62 -6.20 1.72
CA GLY A 56 6.40 -5.00 0.93
C GLY A 56 6.14 -3.77 1.81
N ILE A 57 5.32 -3.91 2.86
CA ILE A 57 5.09 -2.84 3.83
C ILE A 57 6.38 -2.44 4.53
N ASP A 58 7.21 -3.39 4.97
CA ASP A 58 8.51 -3.08 5.60
C ASP A 58 9.43 -2.34 4.63
N TYR A 59 9.46 -2.75 3.36
CA TYR A 59 10.22 -2.08 2.32
C TYR A 59 9.75 -0.63 2.11
N LEU A 60 8.43 -0.40 2.02
CA LEU A 60 7.84 0.93 1.92
C LEU A 60 8.26 1.80 3.12
N ARG A 61 8.08 1.30 4.34
CA ARG A 61 8.44 2.01 5.58
C ARG A 61 9.93 2.40 5.64
N LYS A 62 10.81 1.49 5.22
CA LYS A 62 12.26 1.72 5.20
C LYS A 62 12.66 2.83 4.22
N ASN A 63 12.04 2.85 3.05
CA ASN A 63 12.44 3.75 1.96
C ASN A 63 11.67 5.08 1.91
N LEU A 64 10.56 5.19 2.62
CA LEU A 64 9.62 6.32 2.53
C LEU A 64 10.30 7.68 2.74
N ARG A 65 11.19 7.81 3.75
CA ARG A 65 11.94 9.05 4.01
C ARG A 65 12.74 9.50 2.79
N ARG A 66 13.37 8.57 2.09
CA ARG A 66 14.16 8.86 0.88
C ARG A 66 13.28 9.32 -0.26
N TRP A 67 12.11 8.71 -0.44
CA TRP A 67 11.21 9.04 -1.54
C TRP A 67 10.47 10.37 -1.33
N MET A 68 10.26 10.78 -0.10
CA MET A 68 9.61 12.06 0.23
C MET A 68 10.55 13.27 0.11
N ARG A 69 11.85 13.07 -0.05
CA ARG A 69 12.79 14.18 -0.24
C ARG A 69 12.63 14.82 -1.61
N PRO A 70 12.61 16.15 -1.69
CA PRO A 70 12.75 16.84 -2.95
C PRO A 70 14.00 16.39 -3.71
N ARG A 71 13.92 16.35 -5.02
CA ARG A 71 15.04 15.95 -5.88
C ARG A 71 15.44 17.14 -6.72
N THR A 72 16.60 17.71 -6.44
CA THR A 72 17.17 18.80 -7.23
C THR A 72 17.37 18.36 -8.68
N ARG A 73 17.12 19.26 -9.62
CA ARG A 73 17.37 19.10 -11.05
C ARG A 73 18.29 20.20 -11.54
N CYS A 74 19.16 19.88 -12.49
CA CYS A 74 19.97 20.87 -13.16
C CYS A 74 19.07 21.80 -13.97
N VAL A 75 19.32 23.09 -13.87
CA VAL A 75 18.77 24.12 -14.76
C VAL A 75 19.83 24.54 -15.75
N ALA A 76 19.42 24.99 -16.93
CA ALA A 76 20.35 25.49 -17.92
C ALA A 76 20.99 26.81 -17.45
N MET A 77 22.25 27.04 -17.80
CA MET A 77 23.08 28.16 -17.31
C MET A 77 22.44 29.54 -17.49
N GLN A 78 21.61 29.71 -18.52
CA GLN A 78 20.89 30.97 -18.74
C GLN A 78 19.85 31.32 -17.67
N TYR A 79 19.51 30.36 -16.79
CA TYR A 79 18.57 30.56 -15.68
C TYR A 79 19.27 30.68 -14.30
N ASP A 80 20.62 30.71 -14.30
CA ASP A 80 21.36 30.91 -13.05
C ASP A 80 21.01 32.31 -12.46
N PRO A 81 20.71 32.42 -11.13
CA PRO A 81 20.87 31.44 -10.05
C PRO A 81 19.60 30.64 -9.69
N ALA A 82 18.71 30.35 -10.64
CA ALA A 82 17.49 29.59 -10.37
C ALA A 82 17.80 28.15 -9.94
N THR A 83 16.94 27.60 -9.09
CA THR A 83 16.97 26.18 -8.68
C THR A 83 15.68 25.49 -9.09
N ALA A 84 15.77 24.20 -9.47
CA ALA A 84 14.61 23.38 -9.79
C ALA A 84 14.58 22.13 -8.93
N GLU A 85 13.40 21.78 -8.46
CA GLU A 85 13.19 20.58 -7.64
C GLU A 85 11.96 19.80 -8.12
N VAL A 86 12.03 18.47 -8.02
CA VAL A 86 10.88 17.59 -8.20
C VAL A 86 10.40 17.18 -6.82
N VAL A 87 9.17 17.54 -6.49
CA VAL A 87 8.49 17.19 -5.24
C VAL A 87 7.34 16.23 -5.55
N LEU A 88 7.35 15.04 -4.93
CA LEU A 88 6.26 14.08 -5.05
C LEU A 88 5.16 14.41 -4.06
N GLN A 89 3.93 14.55 -4.56
CA GLN A 89 2.75 14.89 -3.75
C GLN A 89 1.67 13.81 -3.87
N PRO A 90 0.84 13.61 -2.82
CA PRO A 90 -0.32 12.74 -2.91
C PRO A 90 -1.31 13.22 -3.99
N LEU A 91 -1.93 12.28 -4.70
CA LEU A 91 -3.01 12.55 -5.65
C LEU A 91 -4.33 12.94 -4.93
N GLY A 92 -4.50 12.50 -3.69
CA GLY A 92 -5.69 12.74 -2.87
C GLY A 92 -6.42 11.44 -2.54
N VAL A 93 -7.38 11.02 -3.34
CA VAL A 93 -8.12 9.76 -3.18
C VAL A 93 -7.79 8.83 -4.34
N VAL A 94 -7.42 7.59 -4.01
CA VAL A 94 -7.10 6.53 -4.97
C VAL A 94 -8.09 5.40 -4.82
N GLY A 95 -8.73 5.01 -5.94
CA GLY A 95 -9.57 3.82 -6.02
C GLY A 95 -8.72 2.58 -6.35
N ILE A 96 -8.95 1.49 -5.62
CA ILE A 96 -8.32 0.18 -5.84
C ILE A 96 -9.42 -0.82 -6.16
N VAL A 97 -9.44 -1.37 -7.35
CA VAL A 97 -10.34 -2.46 -7.76
C VAL A 97 -9.52 -3.73 -7.84
N SER A 98 -9.80 -4.67 -6.97
CA SER A 98 -8.99 -5.88 -6.82
C SER A 98 -9.60 -7.06 -7.59
N PRO A 99 -8.77 -7.88 -8.26
CA PRO A 99 -9.21 -9.12 -8.88
C PRO A 99 -9.39 -10.22 -7.82
N TRP A 100 -9.95 -11.36 -8.26
CA TRP A 100 -10.27 -12.49 -7.41
C TRP A 100 -9.10 -13.47 -7.18
N ASN A 101 -8.12 -13.53 -8.08
CA ASN A 101 -7.11 -14.60 -8.11
C ASN A 101 -6.10 -14.58 -6.94
N PHE A 102 -5.74 -13.39 -6.44
CA PHE A 102 -4.93 -13.18 -5.22
C PHE A 102 -5.57 -12.03 -4.42
N PRO A 103 -6.73 -12.29 -3.82
CA PRO A 103 -7.62 -11.22 -3.38
C PRO A 103 -7.06 -10.38 -2.23
N ALA A 104 -6.34 -11.00 -1.30
CA ALA A 104 -5.70 -10.27 -0.20
C ALA A 104 -4.47 -9.48 -0.68
N GLY A 105 -3.55 -10.13 -1.37
CA GLY A 105 -2.30 -9.51 -1.83
C GLY A 105 -2.54 -8.35 -2.79
N LEU A 106 -3.43 -8.54 -3.78
CA LEU A 106 -3.74 -7.54 -4.80
C LEU A 106 -4.68 -6.42 -4.31
N SER A 107 -5.26 -6.55 -3.12
CA SER A 107 -5.96 -5.46 -2.42
C SER A 107 -5.02 -4.71 -1.48
N LEU A 108 -4.30 -5.43 -0.64
CA LEU A 108 -3.55 -4.85 0.48
C LEU A 108 -2.22 -4.22 0.06
N MET A 109 -1.52 -4.76 -0.96
CA MET A 109 -0.25 -4.16 -1.41
C MET A 109 -0.44 -2.81 -2.13
N PRO A 110 -1.41 -2.64 -3.06
CA PRO A 110 -1.75 -1.32 -3.59
C PRO A 110 -2.26 -0.36 -2.51
N LEU A 111 -3.04 -0.84 -1.52
CA LEU A 111 -3.47 -0.05 -0.37
C LEU A 111 -2.27 0.48 0.42
N ALA A 112 -1.32 -0.39 0.78
CA ALA A 112 -0.10 0.01 1.46
C ALA A 112 0.71 1.04 0.66
N THR A 113 0.80 0.86 -0.67
CA THR A 113 1.51 1.78 -1.56
C THR A 113 0.82 3.15 -1.60
N ALA A 114 -0.51 3.20 -1.67
CA ALA A 114 -1.28 4.43 -1.67
C ALA A 114 -1.16 5.18 -0.33
N ILE A 115 -1.17 4.46 0.82
CA ILE A 115 -0.91 5.02 2.15
C ILE A 115 0.52 5.58 2.22
N ALA A 116 1.51 4.86 1.74
CA ALA A 116 2.90 5.33 1.67
C ALA A 116 3.02 6.63 0.85
N ALA A 117 2.30 6.73 -0.26
CA ALA A 117 2.25 7.95 -1.07
C ALA A 117 1.47 9.10 -0.39
N GLY A 118 0.76 8.83 0.72
CA GLY A 118 0.00 9.82 1.48
C GLY A 118 -1.42 10.04 0.96
N ASN A 119 -1.96 9.11 0.18
CA ASN A 119 -3.32 9.16 -0.34
C ASN A 119 -4.32 8.56 0.64
N ARG A 120 -5.58 8.99 0.52
CA ARG A 120 -6.75 8.27 1.02
C ARG A 120 -7.13 7.20 0.00
N THR A 121 -7.72 6.10 0.44
CA THR A 121 -8.03 4.98 -0.44
C THR A 121 -9.47 4.52 -0.31
N MET A 122 -10.03 4.11 -1.42
CA MET A 122 -11.25 3.32 -1.50
C MET A 122 -10.88 1.98 -2.12
N VAL A 123 -11.17 0.88 -1.42
CA VAL A 123 -10.88 -0.48 -1.92
C VAL A 123 -12.21 -1.15 -2.28
N LYS A 124 -12.30 -1.69 -3.49
CA LYS A 124 -13.39 -2.56 -3.93
C LYS A 124 -12.80 -3.97 -4.12
N PRO A 125 -12.99 -4.89 -3.17
CA PRO A 125 -12.65 -6.29 -3.36
C PRO A 125 -13.46 -6.93 -4.48
N SER A 126 -13.03 -8.10 -4.93
CA SER A 126 -13.76 -8.87 -5.95
C SER A 126 -15.03 -9.48 -5.36
N GLU A 127 -16.12 -9.43 -6.12
CA GLU A 127 -17.38 -10.12 -5.84
C GLU A 127 -17.26 -11.65 -5.91
N TYR A 128 -16.21 -12.17 -6.54
CA TYR A 128 -15.96 -13.61 -6.63
C TYR A 128 -15.27 -14.20 -5.41
N THR A 129 -14.85 -13.37 -4.46
CA THR A 129 -14.24 -13.78 -3.19
C THR A 129 -14.91 -13.06 -2.02
N PRO A 130 -16.22 -13.34 -1.77
CA PRO A 130 -17.04 -12.54 -0.85
C PRO A 130 -16.76 -12.76 0.64
N ARG A 131 -16.04 -13.82 1.00
CA ARG A 131 -15.72 -14.16 2.40
C ARG A 131 -14.50 -13.43 2.95
N ILE A 132 -13.72 -12.81 2.09
CA ILE A 132 -12.63 -11.97 2.55
C ILE A 132 -13.23 -10.71 3.19
N PRO A 133 -12.94 -10.41 4.49
CA PRO A 133 -13.52 -9.27 5.18
C PRO A 133 -13.26 -7.96 4.44
N ASN A 134 -14.32 -7.17 4.26
CA ASN A 134 -14.25 -5.80 3.76
C ASN A 134 -13.69 -4.85 4.82
#